data_b52ac33a58bb19fd5a794f902977572c
#
_entry.id   b52ac33a58bb19fd5a794f902977572c
#
_cell.length_a   1.000
_cell.length_b   1.000
_cell.length_c   1.000
_cell.angle_alpha   90.00
_cell.angle_beta   90.00
_cell.angle_gamma   90.00
#
_symmetry.space_group_name_H-M   'P 1'
#
loop_
_entity.id
_entity.type
_entity.pdbx_description
1 polymer ?
#
loop_
_entity_poly.entity_id
_entity_poly.type
_entity_poly.pdbx_seq_one_letter_code
_entity_poly.pdbx_strand_id
1 'polypeptide(L)'
;MSSLSALVAPVAAGIISLVLARQYLRKSPAAPLPPGPRGLPIIGNVLDMPATEEWLTFAKWGAQFGGLCSVKLLGQPIVVVNTVEAMNALDAKGSVFNTRPRLPMAGELVGYNKTLVLSPYGPRFRVYRKHFAKLVGMPQVKQFISMTEQQTHKLLKRLLTNPESDKIDAKIRMHIGSIILRITYGIDVAEEGEDPFVALIEHANDNFNLATAPGAFLVDVFPSLLYIPEFLAPFKRLAKVYAKSTTDMVEIPYKFAADQVHAGTAPVSFVSSLLEGDGDGKELGPQDIADIKYTASSLYGGGADTTAADLYAFFLAMVQFPEVQTAAQAEIDAVIGDARLPTYEDKEQLPYIRAVVSELLRWHSIAPLGVPHCAIDDAVVDGYLIPKGTIIITNIWQMMHDPAVYPSPETFDPTRFLGENPQQDPRVASFGWGRRICPGRELAELSLFHTVVCVLATFSIERAPGELPVHKNLQGTISHTKPFDCIIKPRSERSIALISDEA
;
A
#
# COMPACT_ATOMS: atom_id res chain seq x y z
N MET A 1 -35.89 14.67 43.23
CA MET A 1 -35.48 14.48 41.80
C MET A 1 -35.78 15.70 40.91
N SER A 2 -36.15 16.88 41.46
CA SER A 2 -36.60 18.06 40.68
C SER A 2 -35.53 19.16 40.46
N SER A 3 -34.36 19.06 41.05
CA SER A 3 -33.32 20.11 40.91
C SER A 3 -32.30 19.88 39.78
N LEU A 4 -32.07 18.62 39.36
CA LEU A 4 -31.14 18.33 38.27
C LEU A 4 -31.73 18.67 36.88
N SER A 5 -33.01 18.45 36.67
CA SER A 5 -33.70 18.80 35.43
C SER A 5 -33.81 20.30 35.18
N ALA A 6 -33.89 21.09 36.25
CA ALA A 6 -33.96 22.56 36.16
C ALA A 6 -32.66 23.24 35.71
N LEU A 7 -31.50 22.56 35.89
CA LEU A 7 -30.17 23.01 35.44
C LEU A 7 -29.80 22.55 34.02
N VAL A 8 -30.33 21.42 33.57
CA VAL A 8 -30.00 20.87 32.27
C VAL A 8 -30.53 21.71 31.11
N ALA A 9 -31.74 22.21 31.22
CA ALA A 9 -32.35 23.03 30.15
C ALA A 9 -31.62 24.36 29.89
N PRO A 10 -31.27 25.21 30.90
CA PRO A 10 -30.51 26.43 30.65
C PRO A 10 -29.05 26.17 30.17
N VAL A 11 -28.41 25.11 30.64
CA VAL A 11 -27.08 24.75 30.15
C VAL A 11 -27.13 24.33 28.67
N ALA A 12 -28.11 23.49 28.28
CA ALA A 12 -28.33 23.11 26.88
C ALA A 12 -28.66 24.35 26.01
N ALA A 13 -29.52 25.22 26.48
CA ALA A 13 -29.85 26.48 25.77
C ALA A 13 -28.63 27.41 25.64
N GLY A 14 -27.79 27.49 26.67
CA GLY A 14 -26.54 28.26 26.64
C GLY A 14 -25.54 27.70 25.62
N ILE A 15 -25.38 26.38 25.57
CA ILE A 15 -24.50 25.70 24.59
C ILE A 15 -25.05 25.91 23.17
N ILE A 16 -26.36 25.76 22.95
CA ILE A 16 -27.00 26.01 21.65
C ILE A 16 -26.81 27.47 21.22
N SER A 17 -27.03 28.40 22.11
CA SER A 17 -26.83 29.83 21.83
C SER A 17 -25.38 30.17 21.50
N LEU A 18 -24.43 29.57 22.22
CA LEU A 18 -22.99 29.74 21.95
C LEU A 18 -22.60 29.17 20.59
N VAL A 19 -23.13 28.00 20.23
CA VAL A 19 -22.93 27.38 18.93
C VAL A 19 -23.52 28.22 17.80
N LEU A 20 -24.75 28.72 17.98
CA LEU A 20 -25.41 29.60 17.01
C LEU A 20 -24.70 30.96 16.87
N ALA A 21 -24.27 31.56 17.97
CA ALA A 21 -23.48 32.79 17.96
C ALA A 21 -22.13 32.60 17.26
N ARG A 22 -21.46 31.46 17.51
CA ARG A 22 -20.20 31.11 16.85
C ARG A 22 -20.39 30.85 15.35
N GLN A 23 -21.52 30.26 14.94
CA GLN A 23 -21.87 30.12 13.52
C GLN A 23 -22.17 31.48 12.86
N TYR A 24 -22.87 32.34 13.54
CA TYR A 24 -23.23 33.68 13.03
C TYR A 24 -22.02 34.64 12.94
N LEU A 25 -21.09 34.53 13.88
CA LEU A 25 -19.85 35.32 13.90
C LEU A 25 -18.75 34.82 12.99
N ARG A 26 -18.87 33.59 12.43
CA ARG A 26 -17.95 33.10 11.40
C ARG A 26 -18.16 33.96 10.14
N LYS A 27 -17.13 34.71 9.77
CA LYS A 27 -17.04 35.32 8.43
C LYS A 27 -17.32 34.23 7.38
N SER A 28 -18.16 34.53 6.40
CA SER A 28 -18.37 33.64 5.26
C SER A 28 -17.01 33.25 4.69
N PRO A 29 -16.73 31.96 4.53
CA PRO A 29 -15.45 31.55 3.97
C PRO A 29 -15.30 32.13 2.56
N ALA A 30 -14.07 32.45 2.18
CA ALA A 30 -13.74 33.03 0.87
C ALA A 30 -14.16 32.12 -0.33
N ALA A 31 -14.41 30.83 -0.09
CA ALA A 31 -14.91 29.86 -1.05
C ALA A 31 -15.78 28.81 -0.35
N PRO A 32 -16.72 28.14 -1.06
CA PRO A 32 -17.53 27.06 -0.48
C PRO A 32 -16.66 25.82 -0.24
N LEU A 33 -17.13 24.90 0.60
CA LEU A 33 -16.56 23.55 0.72
C LEU A 33 -16.90 22.75 -0.55
N PRO A 34 -16.12 21.70 -0.88
CA PRO A 34 -16.52 20.76 -1.94
C PRO A 34 -17.92 20.21 -1.68
N PRO A 35 -18.74 19.98 -2.73
CA PRO A 35 -20.11 19.46 -2.57
C PRO A 35 -20.10 18.05 -1.98
N GLY A 36 -21.24 17.61 -1.45
CA GLY A 36 -21.36 16.27 -0.88
C GLY A 36 -22.73 16.00 -0.30
N PRO A 37 -22.99 14.80 0.26
CA PRO A 37 -24.25 14.48 0.89
C PRO A 37 -24.52 15.39 2.10
N ARG A 38 -25.80 15.69 2.32
CA ARG A 38 -26.21 16.55 3.44
C ARG A 38 -26.09 15.81 4.76
N GLY A 39 -25.18 16.25 5.62
CA GLY A 39 -25.02 15.70 6.96
C GLY A 39 -26.12 16.12 7.93
N LEU A 40 -26.36 15.28 8.93
CA LEU A 40 -27.25 15.59 10.05
C LEU A 40 -26.61 16.57 11.04
N PRO A 41 -27.41 17.34 11.81
CA PRO A 41 -26.87 18.19 12.88
C PRO A 41 -26.01 17.37 13.85
N ILE A 42 -24.87 17.92 14.29
CA ILE A 42 -23.91 17.35 15.25
C ILE A 42 -23.13 16.16 14.69
N ILE A 43 -23.79 15.07 14.26
CA ILE A 43 -23.13 13.86 13.82
C ILE A 43 -22.61 13.95 12.38
N GLY A 44 -23.13 14.90 11.58
CA GLY A 44 -22.76 15.04 10.17
C GLY A 44 -23.19 13.82 9.36
N ASN A 45 -22.26 13.26 8.60
CA ASN A 45 -22.49 12.15 7.67
C ASN A 45 -22.13 10.78 8.24
N VAL A 46 -22.16 10.59 9.57
CA VAL A 46 -21.82 9.30 10.20
C VAL A 46 -22.71 8.16 9.67
N LEU A 47 -24.00 8.43 9.42
CA LEU A 47 -24.93 7.43 8.90
C LEU A 47 -24.79 7.16 7.39
N ASP A 48 -24.12 8.05 6.67
CA ASP A 48 -23.87 7.89 5.23
C ASP A 48 -22.57 7.08 4.96
N MET A 49 -21.74 6.88 6.00
CA MET A 49 -20.49 6.14 5.86
C MET A 49 -20.76 4.67 5.66
N PRO A 50 -20.19 4.07 4.62
CA PRO A 50 -20.33 2.64 4.37
C PRO A 50 -19.57 1.82 5.43
N ALA A 51 -20.07 0.62 5.71
CA ALA A 51 -19.43 -0.32 6.62
C ALA A 51 -18.34 -1.18 5.92
N THR A 52 -18.47 -1.33 4.60
CA THR A 52 -17.57 -2.13 3.76
C THR A 52 -17.48 -1.53 2.36
N GLU A 53 -16.40 -1.82 1.65
CA GLU A 53 -16.18 -1.41 0.25
C GLU A 53 -16.39 0.12 0.07
N GLU A 54 -15.78 0.90 0.97
CA GLU A 54 -15.98 2.35 1.07
C GLU A 54 -15.72 3.05 -0.27
N TRP A 55 -14.78 2.53 -1.06
CA TRP A 55 -14.42 3.05 -2.38
C TRP A 55 -15.58 3.08 -3.36
N LEU A 56 -16.49 2.10 -3.29
CA LEU A 56 -17.69 2.05 -4.15
C LEU A 56 -18.69 3.16 -3.79
N THR A 57 -18.88 3.44 -2.51
CA THR A 57 -19.74 4.54 -2.06
C THR A 57 -19.12 5.88 -2.42
N PHE A 58 -17.80 6.01 -2.25
CA PHE A 58 -17.09 7.23 -2.61
C PHE A 58 -17.08 7.47 -4.13
N ALA A 59 -17.02 6.42 -4.93
CA ALA A 59 -17.20 6.49 -6.38
C ALA A 59 -18.58 7.02 -6.77
N LYS A 60 -19.67 6.53 -6.12
CA LYS A 60 -21.02 7.05 -6.32
C LYS A 60 -21.12 8.54 -5.96
N TRP A 61 -20.47 8.96 -4.88
CA TRP A 61 -20.41 10.39 -4.54
C TRP A 61 -19.62 11.18 -5.58
N GLY A 62 -18.53 10.62 -6.10
CA GLY A 62 -17.77 11.23 -7.22
C GLY A 62 -18.63 11.45 -8.47
N ALA A 63 -19.42 10.46 -8.86
CA ALA A 63 -20.35 10.56 -9.98
C ALA A 63 -21.46 11.62 -9.75
N GLN A 64 -21.91 11.79 -8.49
CA GLN A 64 -22.97 12.72 -8.15
C GLN A 64 -22.48 14.16 -7.91
N PHE A 65 -21.32 14.33 -7.28
CA PHE A 65 -20.84 15.61 -6.77
C PHE A 65 -19.57 16.11 -7.46
N GLY A 66 -18.91 15.27 -8.26
CA GLY A 66 -17.68 15.61 -8.97
C GLY A 66 -16.41 15.02 -8.34
N GLY A 67 -15.26 15.34 -8.94
CA GLY A 67 -13.95 14.78 -8.57
C GLY A 67 -13.50 15.07 -7.14
N LEU A 68 -13.96 16.19 -6.57
CA LEU A 68 -13.81 16.52 -5.14
C LEU A 68 -15.18 16.51 -4.46
N CYS A 69 -15.37 15.64 -3.49
CA CYS A 69 -16.57 15.66 -2.65
C CYS A 69 -16.21 15.68 -1.17
N SER A 70 -17.10 16.25 -0.33
CA SER A 70 -16.83 16.39 1.09
C SER A 70 -17.93 15.84 1.97
N VAL A 71 -17.51 15.26 3.10
CA VAL A 71 -18.38 14.85 4.20
C VAL A 71 -17.84 15.38 5.53
N LYS A 72 -18.67 15.34 6.56
CA LYS A 72 -18.27 15.76 7.90
C LYS A 72 -18.66 14.71 8.91
N LEU A 73 -17.69 14.15 9.63
CA LEU A 73 -17.93 13.15 10.66
C LEU A 73 -17.68 13.74 12.04
N LEU A 74 -18.73 13.91 12.84
CA LEU A 74 -18.62 14.46 14.21
C LEU A 74 -17.81 15.75 14.28
N GLY A 75 -17.94 16.59 13.25
CA GLY A 75 -17.19 17.84 13.15
C GLY A 75 -15.87 17.76 12.36
N GLN A 76 -15.29 16.58 12.15
CA GLN A 76 -14.10 16.38 11.35
C GLN A 76 -14.43 16.46 9.86
N PRO A 77 -13.88 17.42 9.10
CA PRO A 77 -14.07 17.47 7.66
C PRO A 77 -13.21 16.40 6.97
N ILE A 78 -13.80 15.76 5.96
CA ILE A 78 -13.15 14.79 5.07
C ILE A 78 -13.44 15.20 3.65
N VAL A 79 -12.43 15.17 2.79
CA VAL A 79 -12.55 15.33 1.34
C VAL A 79 -12.14 14.04 0.67
N VAL A 80 -12.99 13.53 -0.21
CA VAL A 80 -12.73 12.38 -1.06
C VAL A 80 -12.36 12.90 -2.44
N VAL A 81 -11.28 12.34 -2.99
CA VAL A 81 -10.70 12.68 -4.30
C VAL A 81 -10.93 11.50 -5.22
N ASN A 82 -11.79 11.69 -6.23
CA ASN A 82 -12.22 10.60 -7.12
C ASN A 82 -11.61 10.65 -8.54
N THR A 83 -10.87 11.71 -8.88
CA THR A 83 -10.26 11.83 -10.21
C THR A 83 -8.79 12.23 -10.13
N VAL A 84 -8.01 11.86 -11.15
CA VAL A 84 -6.59 12.21 -11.27
C VAL A 84 -6.41 13.72 -11.38
N GLU A 85 -7.31 14.44 -12.06
CA GLU A 85 -7.27 15.90 -12.21
C GLU A 85 -7.40 16.57 -10.84
N ALA A 86 -8.38 16.14 -10.04
CA ALA A 86 -8.58 16.66 -8.68
C ALA A 86 -7.40 16.35 -7.76
N MET A 87 -6.81 15.17 -7.88
CA MET A 87 -5.59 14.78 -7.18
C MET A 87 -4.40 15.69 -7.55
N ASN A 88 -4.21 15.96 -8.85
CA ASN A 88 -3.17 16.86 -9.34
C ASN A 88 -3.40 18.31 -8.89
N ALA A 89 -4.65 18.77 -8.81
CA ALA A 89 -4.98 20.09 -8.30
C ALA A 89 -4.62 20.26 -6.81
N LEU A 90 -4.75 19.19 -6.02
CA LEU A 90 -4.26 19.16 -4.63
C LEU A 90 -2.73 19.17 -4.57
N ASP A 91 -2.05 18.36 -5.39
CA ASP A 91 -0.58 18.27 -5.41
C ASP A 91 0.07 19.62 -5.80
N ALA A 92 -0.57 20.36 -6.71
CA ALA A 92 -0.14 21.70 -7.12
C ALA A 92 -0.09 22.71 -5.95
N LYS A 93 -0.73 22.43 -4.81
CA LYS A 93 -0.61 23.23 -3.57
C LYS A 93 0.64 22.90 -2.74
N GLY A 94 1.53 22.10 -3.27
CA GLY A 94 2.83 21.81 -2.67
C GLY A 94 2.73 20.98 -1.38
N SER A 95 3.21 21.55 -0.23
CA SER A 95 3.26 20.77 1.01
C SER A 95 1.96 20.78 1.82
N VAL A 96 0.94 21.55 1.41
CA VAL A 96 -0.28 21.75 2.20
C VAL A 96 -0.99 20.43 2.54
N PHE A 97 -1.02 19.47 1.61
CA PHE A 97 -1.72 18.21 1.77
C PHE A 97 -0.78 16.99 2.00
N ASN A 98 0.47 17.25 2.41
CA ASN A 98 1.47 16.17 2.49
C ASN A 98 1.68 15.61 3.92
N THR A 99 0.92 16.03 4.94
CA THR A 99 0.99 15.39 6.25
C THR A 99 -0.01 14.24 6.38
N ARG A 100 0.12 13.46 7.45
CA ARG A 100 -0.83 12.39 7.80
C ARG A 100 -1.79 12.87 8.87
N PRO A 101 -3.04 12.37 8.89
CA PRO A 101 -3.92 12.59 10.02
C PRO A 101 -3.36 11.97 11.28
N ARG A 102 -3.70 12.53 12.42
CA ARG A 102 -3.38 11.95 13.72
C ARG A 102 -4.24 10.71 13.93
N LEU A 103 -3.61 9.57 14.15
CA LEU A 103 -4.26 8.30 14.47
C LEU A 103 -3.76 7.84 15.85
N PRO A 104 -4.49 8.13 16.93
CA PRO A 104 -4.11 7.74 18.28
C PRO A 104 -3.87 6.25 18.46
N MET A 105 -4.70 5.38 17.87
CA MET A 105 -4.51 3.93 17.96
C MET A 105 -3.27 3.50 17.20
N ALA A 106 -3.30 3.58 15.87
CA ALA A 106 -2.22 3.07 15.03
C ALA A 106 -0.92 3.87 15.18
N GLY A 107 -1.03 5.21 15.23
CA GLY A 107 0.13 6.10 15.26
C GLY A 107 0.81 6.15 16.63
N GLU A 108 0.06 6.47 17.69
CA GLU A 108 0.66 6.80 19.00
C GLU A 108 0.80 5.57 19.90
N LEU A 109 -0.27 4.79 20.05
CA LEU A 109 -0.25 3.64 20.95
C LEU A 109 0.52 2.45 20.37
N VAL A 110 0.38 2.19 19.05
CA VAL A 110 1.11 1.11 18.37
C VAL A 110 2.49 1.57 17.89
N GLY A 111 2.66 2.84 17.51
CA GLY A 111 3.95 3.41 17.17
C GLY A 111 4.23 3.58 15.67
N TYR A 112 3.25 3.34 14.81
CA TYR A 112 3.43 3.51 13.36
C TYR A 112 3.66 4.95 12.91
N ASN A 113 3.41 5.98 13.76
CA ASN A 113 3.79 7.36 13.48
C ASN A 113 5.31 7.59 13.40
N LYS A 114 6.10 6.60 13.81
CA LYS A 114 7.57 6.59 13.67
C LYS A 114 8.01 6.02 12.32
N THR A 115 7.19 5.24 11.64
CA THR A 115 7.46 4.69 10.31
C THR A 115 7.14 5.70 9.20
N LEU A 116 7.67 5.51 7.99
CA LEU A 116 7.47 6.41 6.87
C LEU A 116 5.98 6.61 6.53
N VAL A 117 5.19 5.53 6.61
CA VAL A 117 3.78 5.52 6.15
C VAL A 117 2.90 6.49 6.92
N LEU A 118 3.03 6.55 8.27
CA LEU A 118 2.21 7.42 9.12
C LEU A 118 2.98 8.60 9.74
N SER A 119 4.29 8.75 9.46
CA SER A 119 5.05 9.89 10.00
C SER A 119 4.48 11.22 9.50
N PRO A 120 4.34 12.26 10.33
CA PRO A 120 4.01 13.60 9.89
C PRO A 120 5.02 14.13 8.87
N TYR A 121 4.56 15.02 7.96
CA TYR A 121 5.48 15.69 7.05
C TYR A 121 6.42 16.64 7.81
N GLY A 122 7.72 16.39 7.74
CA GLY A 122 8.70 17.16 8.50
C GLY A 122 10.13 16.69 8.28
N PRO A 123 11.08 17.10 9.14
CA PRO A 123 12.50 16.74 9.00
C PRO A 123 12.74 15.23 8.95
N ARG A 124 12.16 14.46 9.87
CA ARG A 124 12.29 12.99 9.91
C ARG A 124 11.79 12.34 8.62
N PHE A 125 10.62 12.73 8.13
CA PHE A 125 10.09 12.24 6.85
C PHE A 125 11.08 12.47 5.69
N ARG A 126 11.73 13.65 5.66
CA ARG A 126 12.72 13.96 4.61
C ARG A 126 13.98 13.10 4.71
N VAL A 127 14.43 12.78 5.94
CA VAL A 127 15.54 11.84 6.16
C VAL A 127 15.19 10.47 5.59
N TYR A 128 14.02 9.93 5.94
CA TYR A 128 13.56 8.64 5.41
C TYR A 128 13.50 8.63 3.88
N ARG A 129 12.93 9.67 3.28
CA ARG A 129 12.88 9.80 1.81
C ARG A 129 14.26 9.87 1.17
N LYS A 130 15.23 10.51 1.84
CA LYS A 130 16.64 10.54 1.39
C LYS A 130 17.25 9.15 1.43
N HIS A 131 17.05 8.38 2.50
CA HIS A 131 17.53 7.01 2.60
C HIS A 131 16.96 6.13 1.47
N PHE A 132 15.64 6.19 1.23
CA PHE A 132 15.01 5.46 0.12
C PHE A 132 15.61 5.85 -1.24
N ALA A 133 15.69 7.15 -1.52
CA ALA A 133 16.22 7.63 -2.80
C ALA A 133 17.66 7.19 -3.05
N LYS A 134 18.49 7.10 -1.98
CA LYS A 134 19.89 6.67 -2.07
C LYS A 134 20.05 5.19 -2.44
N LEU A 135 19.10 4.33 -2.04
CA LEU A 135 19.32 2.88 -2.09
C LEU A 135 18.32 2.12 -2.96
N VAL A 136 17.07 2.58 -3.10
CA VAL A 136 16.03 1.91 -3.89
C VAL A 136 15.37 2.79 -4.94
N GLY A 137 15.84 4.01 -5.13
CA GLY A 137 15.43 4.87 -6.24
C GLY A 137 16.12 4.47 -7.55
N MET A 138 15.63 5.00 -8.68
CA MET A 138 16.36 4.87 -9.95
C MET A 138 17.61 5.76 -9.95
N PRO A 139 18.80 5.29 -10.41
CA PRO A 139 19.11 3.98 -11.02
C PRO A 139 19.53 2.89 -10.00
N GLN A 140 19.48 3.16 -8.70
CA GLN A 140 20.05 2.31 -7.66
C GLN A 140 19.38 0.93 -7.58
N VAL A 141 18.10 0.83 -7.92
CA VAL A 141 17.35 -0.43 -7.92
C VAL A 141 17.99 -1.50 -8.82
N LYS A 142 18.74 -1.08 -9.85
CA LYS A 142 19.42 -2.01 -10.79
C LYS A 142 20.45 -2.91 -10.12
N GLN A 143 21.04 -2.50 -9.00
CA GLN A 143 21.97 -3.34 -8.23
C GLN A 143 21.30 -4.62 -7.67
N PHE A 144 19.97 -4.64 -7.59
CA PHE A 144 19.21 -5.76 -7.04
C PHE A 144 18.66 -6.71 -8.11
N ILE A 145 18.92 -6.46 -9.42
CA ILE A 145 18.41 -7.28 -10.52
C ILE A 145 18.83 -8.73 -10.34
N SER A 146 20.14 -9.02 -10.29
CA SER A 146 20.65 -10.39 -10.18
C SER A 146 20.11 -11.13 -8.95
N MET A 147 20.00 -10.43 -7.81
CA MET A 147 19.44 -11.01 -6.61
C MET A 147 17.94 -11.31 -6.78
N THR A 148 17.17 -10.42 -7.40
CA THR A 148 15.74 -10.64 -7.69
C THR A 148 15.56 -11.83 -8.64
N GLU A 149 16.43 -11.98 -9.65
CA GLU A 149 16.44 -13.11 -10.56
C GLU A 149 16.70 -14.44 -9.83
N GLN A 150 17.69 -14.48 -8.93
CA GLN A 150 17.97 -15.66 -8.09
C GLN A 150 16.76 -16.03 -7.21
N GLN A 151 16.12 -15.05 -6.57
CA GLN A 151 14.95 -15.34 -5.73
C GLN A 151 13.73 -15.79 -6.57
N THR A 152 13.58 -15.25 -7.79
CA THR A 152 12.54 -15.72 -8.72
C THR A 152 12.79 -17.15 -9.14
N HIS A 153 14.03 -17.52 -9.42
CA HIS A 153 14.37 -18.90 -9.74
C HIS A 153 14.02 -19.86 -8.58
N LYS A 154 14.28 -19.46 -7.33
CA LYS A 154 13.84 -20.25 -6.15
C LYS A 154 12.30 -20.40 -6.08
N LEU A 155 11.54 -19.36 -6.47
CA LEU A 155 10.08 -19.49 -6.59
C LEU A 155 9.70 -20.52 -7.65
N LEU A 156 10.31 -20.48 -8.85
CA LEU A 156 10.02 -21.46 -9.91
C LEU A 156 10.29 -22.90 -9.44
N LYS A 157 11.40 -23.13 -8.73
CA LYS A 157 11.69 -24.45 -8.10
C LYS A 157 10.62 -24.87 -7.11
N ARG A 158 10.16 -23.96 -6.23
CA ARG A 158 9.09 -24.25 -5.27
C ARG A 158 7.75 -24.56 -5.96
N LEU A 159 7.45 -23.89 -7.07
CA LEU A 159 6.26 -24.17 -7.87
C LEU A 159 6.33 -25.51 -8.56
N LEU A 160 7.53 -25.92 -9.04
CA LEU A 160 7.77 -27.19 -9.69
C LEU A 160 7.69 -28.36 -8.71
N THR A 161 8.33 -28.25 -7.55
CA THR A 161 8.44 -29.36 -6.59
C THR A 161 7.19 -29.55 -5.73
N ASN A 162 6.40 -28.49 -5.54
CA ASN A 162 5.20 -28.53 -4.72
C ASN A 162 4.06 -27.73 -5.41
N PRO A 163 3.42 -28.29 -6.44
CA PRO A 163 2.43 -27.58 -7.27
C PRO A 163 1.06 -27.38 -6.59
N GLU A 164 0.87 -27.77 -5.31
CA GLU A 164 -0.39 -27.58 -4.60
C GLU A 164 -0.81 -26.12 -4.59
N SER A 165 -2.00 -25.87 -5.15
CA SER A 165 -2.53 -24.51 -5.37
C SER A 165 -2.96 -23.81 -4.08
N ASP A 166 -3.41 -24.56 -3.09
CA ASP A 166 -3.85 -24.05 -1.79
C ASP A 166 -2.75 -23.32 -1.01
N LYS A 167 -1.50 -23.48 -1.44
CA LYS A 167 -0.33 -22.85 -0.83
C LYS A 167 0.31 -21.76 -1.69
N ILE A 168 -0.35 -21.34 -2.80
CA ILE A 168 0.26 -20.35 -3.71
C ILE A 168 0.50 -19.00 -3.01
N ASP A 169 -0.42 -18.54 -2.17
CA ASP A 169 -0.25 -17.31 -1.39
C ASP A 169 0.99 -17.38 -0.50
N ALA A 170 1.17 -18.46 0.24
CA ALA A 170 2.35 -18.66 1.10
C ALA A 170 3.66 -18.67 0.29
N LYS A 171 3.69 -19.30 -0.90
CA LYS A 171 4.87 -19.31 -1.77
C LYS A 171 5.20 -17.92 -2.29
N ILE A 172 4.19 -17.15 -2.66
CA ILE A 172 4.35 -15.76 -3.12
C ILE A 172 4.86 -14.87 -1.97
N ARG A 173 4.28 -14.98 -0.77
CA ARG A 173 4.71 -14.23 0.42
C ARG A 173 6.16 -14.56 0.78
N MET A 174 6.52 -15.83 0.78
CA MET A 174 7.89 -16.28 0.99
C MET A 174 8.85 -15.71 -0.08
N HIS A 175 8.45 -15.73 -1.36
CA HIS A 175 9.25 -15.19 -2.45
C HIS A 175 9.50 -13.68 -2.28
N ILE A 176 8.45 -12.87 -2.11
CA ILE A 176 8.59 -11.44 -1.95
C ILE A 176 9.26 -11.09 -0.62
N GLY A 177 8.92 -11.81 0.46
CA GLY A 177 9.59 -11.68 1.75
C GLY A 177 11.11 -11.90 1.63
N SER A 178 11.54 -12.91 0.87
CA SER A 178 12.97 -13.19 0.64
C SER A 178 13.68 -12.06 -0.12
N ILE A 179 13.05 -11.50 -1.15
CA ILE A 179 13.59 -10.35 -1.90
C ILE A 179 13.78 -9.15 -0.96
N ILE A 180 12.72 -8.80 -0.23
CA ILE A 180 12.74 -7.61 0.62
C ILE A 180 13.68 -7.74 1.82
N LEU A 181 13.73 -8.93 2.45
CA LEU A 181 14.65 -9.21 3.56
C LEU A 181 16.11 -9.13 3.12
N ARG A 182 16.41 -9.71 1.96
CA ARG A 182 17.77 -9.67 1.40
C ARG A 182 18.19 -8.24 1.06
N ILE A 183 17.34 -7.47 0.40
CA ILE A 183 17.62 -6.07 0.05
C ILE A 183 17.75 -5.22 1.31
N THR A 184 16.84 -5.39 2.28
CA THR A 184 16.78 -4.49 3.43
C THR A 184 17.85 -4.79 4.46
N TYR A 185 18.05 -6.07 4.80
CA TYR A 185 18.86 -6.48 5.94
C TYR A 185 20.00 -7.43 5.58
N GLY A 186 20.08 -7.90 4.32
CA GLY A 186 21.02 -8.92 3.93
C GLY A 186 20.68 -10.32 4.48
N ILE A 187 19.43 -10.56 4.85
CA ILE A 187 18.95 -11.82 5.40
C ILE A 187 18.57 -12.77 4.26
N ASP A 188 19.14 -13.96 4.26
CA ASP A 188 18.69 -15.06 3.42
C ASP A 188 17.61 -15.85 4.16
N VAL A 189 16.48 -16.05 3.47
CA VAL A 189 15.31 -16.76 3.99
C VAL A 189 15.51 -18.27 3.82
N ALA A 190 14.99 -19.05 4.75
CA ALA A 190 15.00 -20.51 4.68
C ALA A 190 14.44 -21.03 3.36
N GLU A 191 15.05 -22.07 2.80
CA GLU A 191 14.60 -22.65 1.51
C GLU A 191 13.30 -23.43 1.67
N GLU A 192 13.12 -24.08 2.80
CA GLU A 192 11.94 -24.91 3.13
C GLU A 192 11.33 -24.49 4.48
N GLY A 193 10.03 -24.70 4.61
CA GLY A 193 9.28 -24.42 5.83
C GLY A 193 8.89 -22.94 6.01
N GLU A 194 8.46 -22.60 7.20
CA GLU A 194 8.14 -21.21 7.60
C GLU A 194 9.42 -20.50 8.05
N ASP A 195 9.63 -19.31 7.51
CA ASP A 195 10.76 -18.47 7.93
C ASP A 195 10.30 -17.49 9.03
N PRO A 196 11.03 -17.39 10.16
CA PRO A 196 10.62 -16.56 11.29
C PRO A 196 10.60 -15.06 10.96
N PHE A 197 11.44 -14.57 10.03
CA PHE A 197 11.40 -13.17 9.62
C PHE A 197 10.20 -12.91 8.70
N VAL A 198 9.86 -13.83 7.79
CA VAL A 198 8.66 -13.70 6.94
C VAL A 198 7.40 -13.72 7.81
N ALA A 199 7.29 -14.66 8.75
CA ALA A 199 6.16 -14.71 9.68
C ALA A 199 6.06 -13.45 10.56
N LEU A 200 7.19 -12.88 10.97
CA LEU A 200 7.25 -11.64 11.76
C LEU A 200 6.61 -10.46 11.01
N ILE A 201 6.91 -10.30 9.72
CA ILE A 201 6.37 -9.19 8.94
C ILE A 201 4.89 -9.40 8.60
N GLU A 202 4.47 -10.62 8.28
CA GLU A 202 3.08 -10.93 8.04
C GLU A 202 2.22 -10.56 9.24
N HIS A 203 2.62 -11.00 10.43
CA HIS A 203 1.92 -10.65 11.66
C HIS A 203 1.90 -9.14 11.95
N ALA A 204 2.98 -8.41 11.64
CA ALA A 204 3.03 -6.96 11.81
C ALA A 204 2.11 -6.23 10.80
N ASN A 205 2.04 -6.71 9.54
CA ASN A 205 1.20 -6.14 8.51
C ASN A 205 -0.29 -6.40 8.77
N ASP A 206 -0.67 -7.59 9.27
CA ASP A 206 -2.02 -7.88 9.73
C ASP A 206 -2.45 -6.90 10.83
N ASN A 207 -1.59 -6.70 11.82
CA ASN A 207 -1.85 -5.73 12.89
C ASN A 207 -1.90 -4.28 12.38
N PHE A 208 -1.11 -3.93 11.37
CA PHE A 208 -1.20 -2.64 10.71
C PHE A 208 -2.56 -2.44 10.05
N ASN A 209 -3.01 -3.40 9.25
CA ASN A 209 -4.31 -3.35 8.58
C ASN A 209 -5.46 -3.21 9.59
N LEU A 210 -5.43 -3.99 10.68
CA LEU A 210 -6.43 -3.91 11.75
C LEU A 210 -6.38 -2.56 12.49
N ALA A 211 -5.19 -2.05 12.78
CA ALA A 211 -5.02 -0.79 13.53
C ALA A 211 -5.35 0.46 12.71
N THR A 212 -5.23 0.40 11.38
CA THR A 212 -5.47 1.53 10.46
C THR A 212 -6.81 1.47 9.75
N ALA A 213 -7.60 0.41 9.96
CA ALA A 213 -8.91 0.26 9.34
C ALA A 213 -9.81 1.47 9.69
N PRO A 214 -10.46 2.09 8.70
CA PRO A 214 -11.29 3.28 8.94
C PRO A 214 -12.40 3.00 9.95
N GLY A 215 -12.51 3.85 10.98
CA GLY A 215 -13.57 3.74 11.99
C GLY A 215 -13.42 2.57 12.99
N ALA A 216 -12.37 1.76 12.90
CA ALA A 216 -12.17 0.60 13.78
C ALA A 216 -12.03 0.98 15.27
N PHE A 217 -11.46 2.16 15.55
CA PHE A 217 -11.19 2.58 16.92
C PHE A 217 -11.75 3.96 17.23
N LEU A 218 -12.65 4.01 18.21
CA LEU A 218 -13.24 5.28 18.66
C LEU A 218 -12.20 6.29 19.17
N VAL A 219 -11.04 5.83 19.61
CA VAL A 219 -9.95 6.72 20.06
C VAL A 219 -9.38 7.56 18.92
N ASP A 220 -9.48 7.11 17.66
CA ASP A 220 -9.06 7.89 16.50
C ASP A 220 -10.06 9.00 16.17
N VAL A 221 -11.33 8.82 16.53
CA VAL A 221 -12.40 9.84 16.42
C VAL A 221 -12.41 10.76 17.63
N PHE A 222 -12.22 10.21 18.82
CA PHE A 222 -12.22 10.93 20.10
C PHE A 222 -10.89 10.75 20.82
N PRO A 223 -9.84 11.53 20.50
CA PRO A 223 -8.52 11.41 21.11
C PRO A 223 -8.49 11.56 22.63
N SER A 224 -9.52 12.18 23.23
CA SER A 224 -9.69 12.24 24.69
C SER A 224 -9.80 10.89 25.36
N LEU A 225 -10.18 9.84 24.62
CA LEU A 225 -10.20 8.45 25.13
C LEU A 225 -8.80 7.93 25.50
N LEU A 226 -7.72 8.55 25.04
CA LEU A 226 -6.35 8.26 25.49
C LEU A 226 -6.16 8.44 26.99
N TYR A 227 -6.93 9.34 27.62
CA TYR A 227 -6.81 9.65 29.06
C TYR A 227 -7.59 8.69 29.96
N ILE A 228 -8.45 7.81 29.39
CA ILE A 228 -9.16 6.81 30.18
C ILE A 228 -8.17 5.79 30.75
N PRO A 229 -8.29 5.41 32.04
CA PRO A 229 -7.45 4.37 32.63
C PRO A 229 -7.54 3.03 31.86
N GLU A 230 -6.43 2.30 31.80
CA GLU A 230 -6.32 1.07 30.98
C GLU A 230 -7.37 0.01 31.31
N PHE A 231 -7.74 -0.13 32.59
CA PHE A 231 -8.74 -1.13 33.01
C PHE A 231 -10.14 -0.87 32.45
N LEU A 232 -10.44 0.36 32.04
CA LEU A 232 -11.68 0.77 31.35
C LEU A 232 -11.51 0.90 29.83
N ALA A 233 -10.31 0.70 29.28
CA ALA A 233 -9.96 0.93 27.90
C ALA A 233 -9.38 -0.35 27.24
N PRO A 234 -10.23 -1.34 26.85
CA PRO A 234 -9.78 -2.60 26.23
C PRO A 234 -8.84 -2.40 25.03
N PHE A 235 -9.08 -1.34 24.23
CA PHE A 235 -8.25 -1.00 23.08
C PHE A 235 -6.78 -0.74 23.44
N LYS A 236 -6.48 -0.28 24.66
CA LYS A 236 -5.09 -0.07 25.09
C LYS A 236 -4.35 -1.39 25.30
N ARG A 237 -5.04 -2.44 25.77
CA ARG A 237 -4.45 -3.80 25.87
C ARG A 237 -4.15 -4.35 24.50
N LEU A 238 -5.09 -4.19 23.55
CA LEU A 238 -4.89 -4.58 22.16
C LEU A 238 -3.74 -3.80 21.52
N ALA A 239 -3.67 -2.49 21.75
CA ALA A 239 -2.58 -1.65 21.28
C ALA A 239 -1.20 -2.11 21.76
N LYS A 240 -1.08 -2.63 22.98
CA LYS A 240 0.19 -3.20 23.50
C LYS A 240 0.61 -4.45 22.72
N VAL A 241 -0.35 -5.31 22.34
CA VAL A 241 -0.06 -6.49 21.52
C VAL A 241 0.46 -6.05 20.15
N TYR A 242 -0.23 -5.10 19.50
CA TYR A 242 0.18 -4.57 18.22
C TYR A 242 1.51 -3.82 18.28
N ALA A 243 1.75 -3.04 19.36
CA ALA A 243 3.02 -2.33 19.58
C ALA A 243 4.20 -3.29 19.75
N LYS A 244 3.98 -4.45 20.41
CA LYS A 244 5.01 -5.48 20.51
C LYS A 244 5.39 -6.01 19.13
N SER A 245 4.42 -6.40 18.32
CA SER A 245 4.64 -6.89 16.95
C SER A 245 5.39 -5.85 16.10
N THR A 246 4.97 -4.57 16.16
CA THR A 246 5.65 -3.48 15.45
C THR A 246 7.09 -3.30 15.95
N THR A 247 7.32 -3.38 17.26
CA THR A 247 8.66 -3.26 17.86
C THR A 247 9.55 -4.42 17.42
N ASP A 248 9.04 -5.65 17.47
CA ASP A 248 9.78 -6.84 17.06
C ASP A 248 10.17 -6.75 15.57
N MET A 249 9.26 -6.28 14.69
CA MET A 249 9.54 -6.04 13.27
C MET A 249 10.65 -5.00 13.05
N VAL A 250 10.75 -3.99 13.91
CA VAL A 250 11.78 -2.94 13.81
C VAL A 250 13.12 -3.41 14.34
N GLU A 251 13.12 -4.07 15.50
CA GLU A 251 14.36 -4.33 16.27
C GLU A 251 15.05 -5.64 15.86
N ILE A 252 14.28 -6.72 15.62
CA ILE A 252 14.89 -8.06 15.42
C ILE A 252 15.70 -8.13 14.10
N PRO A 253 15.16 -7.75 12.92
CA PRO A 253 15.93 -7.81 11.68
C PRO A 253 17.07 -6.78 11.66
N TYR A 254 16.85 -5.59 12.25
CA TYR A 254 17.91 -4.59 12.37
C TYR A 254 19.09 -5.10 13.21
N LYS A 255 18.80 -5.71 14.38
CA LYS A 255 19.85 -6.26 15.23
C LYS A 255 20.66 -7.32 14.50
N PHE A 256 19.99 -8.23 13.78
CA PHE A 256 20.66 -9.24 12.97
C PHE A 256 21.64 -8.62 11.96
N ALA A 257 21.19 -7.63 11.18
CA ALA A 257 22.05 -6.95 10.21
C ALA A 257 23.18 -6.16 10.87
N ALA A 258 22.91 -5.45 11.96
CA ALA A 258 23.92 -4.67 12.70
C ALA A 258 25.00 -5.57 13.32
N ASP A 259 24.64 -6.72 13.88
CA ASP A 259 25.59 -7.70 14.42
C ASP A 259 26.55 -8.20 13.31
N GLN A 260 26.06 -8.44 12.09
CA GLN A 260 26.88 -8.82 10.94
C GLN A 260 27.82 -7.69 10.48
N VAL A 261 27.33 -6.44 10.46
CA VAL A 261 28.18 -5.27 10.15
C VAL A 261 29.32 -5.16 11.16
N HIS A 262 29.04 -5.28 12.45
CA HIS A 262 30.05 -5.24 13.49
C HIS A 262 31.07 -6.40 13.39
N ALA A 263 30.63 -7.56 12.91
CA ALA A 263 31.49 -8.73 12.68
C ALA A 263 32.30 -8.62 11.36
N GLY A 264 32.04 -7.64 10.51
CA GLY A 264 32.66 -7.49 9.19
C GLY A 264 32.24 -8.55 8.17
N THR A 265 31.08 -9.20 8.38
CA THR A 265 30.52 -10.27 7.54
C THR A 265 29.22 -9.90 6.86
N ALA A 266 28.75 -8.64 7.01
CA ALA A 266 27.48 -8.20 6.46
C ALA A 266 27.51 -8.21 4.93
N PRO A 267 26.52 -8.84 4.27
CA PRO A 267 26.33 -8.63 2.86
C PRO A 267 25.79 -7.21 2.58
N VAL A 268 26.02 -6.73 1.35
CA VAL A 268 25.48 -5.43 0.94
C VAL A 268 23.96 -5.43 1.07
N SER A 269 23.44 -4.49 1.83
CA SER A 269 22.02 -4.31 2.08
C SER A 269 21.70 -2.84 2.38
N PHE A 270 20.41 -2.52 2.47
CA PHE A 270 19.96 -1.18 2.85
C PHE A 270 20.52 -0.76 4.23
N VAL A 271 20.47 -1.67 5.21
CA VAL A 271 20.96 -1.39 6.57
C VAL A 271 22.48 -1.31 6.60
N SER A 272 23.20 -2.28 5.99
CA SER A 272 24.67 -2.26 6.00
C SER A 272 25.22 -0.99 5.33
N SER A 273 24.65 -0.60 4.18
CA SER A 273 25.06 0.61 3.45
C SER A 273 24.81 1.91 4.24
N LEU A 274 23.78 1.95 5.08
CA LEU A 274 23.51 3.11 5.94
C LEU A 274 24.36 3.14 7.20
N LEU A 275 24.70 1.97 7.76
CA LEU A 275 25.56 1.86 8.94
C LEU A 275 27.04 2.15 8.61
N GLU A 276 27.50 1.69 7.44
CA GLU A 276 28.87 1.95 6.96
C GLU A 276 29.05 3.41 6.49
N GLY A 277 27.93 4.09 6.12
CA GLY A 277 27.93 5.48 5.69
C GLY A 277 28.61 5.70 4.34
N ASP A 278 28.95 6.96 4.07
CA ASP A 278 29.61 7.36 2.81
C ASP A 278 31.16 7.35 2.92
N GLY A 279 31.70 6.74 3.98
CA GLY A 279 33.14 6.71 4.24
C GLY A 279 33.72 8.02 4.76
N ASP A 280 32.85 8.95 5.18
CA ASP A 280 33.23 10.27 5.73
C ASP A 280 33.68 10.23 7.20
N GLY A 281 33.66 9.04 7.81
CA GLY A 281 34.08 8.82 9.20
C GLY A 281 33.14 9.43 10.25
N LYS A 282 31.93 9.84 9.84
CA LYS A 282 30.94 10.40 10.75
C LYS A 282 30.36 9.30 11.65
N GLU A 283 30.54 9.45 12.95
CA GLU A 283 29.85 8.58 13.91
C GLU A 283 28.33 8.81 13.88
N LEU A 284 27.58 7.71 13.84
CA LEU A 284 26.11 7.73 13.87
C LEU A 284 25.62 7.98 15.29
N GLY A 285 24.84 9.03 15.49
CA GLY A 285 24.18 9.31 16.76
C GLY A 285 22.95 8.43 17.00
N PRO A 286 22.40 8.44 18.24
CA PRO A 286 21.20 7.66 18.57
C PRO A 286 20.00 7.94 17.65
N GLN A 287 19.84 9.18 17.15
CA GLN A 287 18.78 9.57 16.24
C GLN A 287 19.02 9.01 14.82
N ASP A 288 20.26 9.02 14.34
CA ASP A 288 20.61 8.44 13.04
C ASP A 288 20.29 6.93 13.05
N ILE A 289 20.66 6.22 14.12
CA ILE A 289 20.33 4.80 14.30
C ILE A 289 18.82 4.56 14.34
N ALA A 290 18.06 5.40 15.05
CA ALA A 290 16.61 5.27 15.08
C ALA A 290 16.00 5.52 13.68
N ASP A 291 16.50 6.50 12.94
CA ASP A 291 16.03 6.80 11.58
C ASP A 291 16.37 5.67 10.61
N ILE A 292 17.52 5.01 10.74
CA ILE A 292 17.87 3.80 9.95
C ILE A 292 16.89 2.67 10.26
N LYS A 293 16.64 2.34 11.54
CA LYS A 293 15.72 1.28 11.96
C LYS A 293 14.32 1.48 11.38
N TYR A 294 13.73 2.66 11.55
CA TYR A 294 12.39 2.95 11.09
C TYR A 294 12.30 3.10 9.57
N THR A 295 13.37 3.51 8.89
CA THR A 295 13.41 3.51 7.43
C THR A 295 13.46 2.08 6.89
N ALA A 296 14.34 1.24 7.44
CA ALA A 296 14.47 -0.16 7.05
C ALA A 296 13.17 -0.94 7.29
N SER A 297 12.55 -0.78 8.47
CA SER A 297 11.26 -1.41 8.76
C SER A 297 10.14 -0.92 7.84
N SER A 298 10.20 0.33 7.36
CA SER A 298 9.25 0.87 6.40
C SER A 298 9.44 0.27 5.00
N LEU A 299 10.67 -0.05 4.60
CA LEU A 299 10.94 -0.78 3.35
C LEU A 299 10.44 -2.23 3.46
N TYR A 300 10.76 -2.89 4.56
CA TYR A 300 10.37 -4.27 4.86
C TYR A 300 8.84 -4.43 4.89
N GLY A 301 8.13 -3.64 5.74
CA GLY A 301 6.68 -3.70 5.88
C GLY A 301 5.94 -3.31 4.60
N GLY A 302 6.38 -2.23 3.95
CA GLY A 302 5.71 -1.74 2.73
C GLY A 302 5.96 -2.59 1.49
N GLY A 303 7.13 -3.23 1.38
CA GLY A 303 7.52 -3.98 0.18
C GLY A 303 7.02 -5.43 0.16
N ALA A 304 6.92 -6.08 1.30
CA ALA A 304 6.58 -7.50 1.36
C ALA A 304 5.12 -7.78 1.03
N ASP A 305 4.19 -7.14 1.73
CA ASP A 305 2.75 -7.45 1.63
C ASP A 305 2.11 -6.93 0.33
N THR A 306 2.45 -5.71 -0.07
CA THR A 306 1.84 -5.08 -1.26
C THR A 306 2.19 -5.79 -2.55
N THR A 307 3.47 -6.10 -2.76
CA THR A 307 3.92 -6.80 -3.98
C THR A 307 3.43 -8.25 -4.00
N ALA A 308 3.33 -8.91 -2.84
CA ALA A 308 2.74 -10.24 -2.74
C ALA A 308 1.25 -10.23 -3.10
N ALA A 309 0.48 -9.20 -2.69
CA ALA A 309 -0.92 -9.05 -3.06
C ALA A 309 -1.11 -8.90 -4.58
N ASP A 310 -0.26 -8.10 -5.25
CA ASP A 310 -0.29 -7.98 -6.71
C ASP A 310 0.04 -9.30 -7.42
N LEU A 311 1.08 -10.00 -6.98
CA LEU A 311 1.42 -11.30 -7.58
C LEU A 311 0.30 -12.32 -7.36
N TYR A 312 -0.34 -12.32 -6.21
CA TYR A 312 -1.47 -13.22 -5.98
C TYR A 312 -2.64 -12.88 -6.91
N ALA A 313 -2.92 -11.59 -7.11
CA ALA A 313 -3.92 -11.13 -8.07
C ALA A 313 -3.54 -11.45 -9.53
N PHE A 314 -2.24 -11.49 -9.87
CA PHE A 314 -1.77 -11.95 -11.18
C PHE A 314 -2.17 -13.41 -11.45
N PHE A 315 -1.98 -14.33 -10.50
CA PHE A 315 -2.43 -15.71 -10.67
C PHE A 315 -3.94 -15.80 -10.86
N LEU A 316 -4.73 -15.01 -10.13
CA LEU A 316 -6.17 -14.91 -10.32
C LEU A 316 -6.53 -14.40 -11.72
N ALA A 317 -5.85 -13.37 -12.21
CA ALA A 317 -6.07 -12.83 -13.55
C ALA A 317 -5.80 -13.88 -14.64
N MET A 318 -4.74 -14.68 -14.51
CA MET A 318 -4.44 -15.75 -15.48
C MET A 318 -5.50 -16.87 -15.45
N VAL A 319 -6.11 -17.15 -14.29
CA VAL A 319 -7.23 -18.09 -14.18
C VAL A 319 -8.50 -17.55 -14.84
N GLN A 320 -8.78 -16.26 -14.69
CA GLN A 320 -9.99 -15.62 -15.21
C GLN A 320 -9.90 -15.28 -16.72
N PHE A 321 -8.71 -14.95 -17.20
CA PHE A 321 -8.44 -14.45 -18.55
C PHE A 321 -7.33 -15.29 -19.22
N PRO A 322 -7.58 -16.58 -19.53
CA PRO A 322 -6.57 -17.48 -20.10
C PRO A 322 -6.04 -17.04 -21.48
N GLU A 323 -6.84 -16.25 -22.22
CA GLU A 323 -6.42 -15.63 -23.49
C GLU A 323 -5.25 -14.65 -23.29
N VAL A 324 -5.22 -13.92 -22.18
CA VAL A 324 -4.12 -13.02 -21.84
C VAL A 324 -2.84 -13.80 -21.58
N GLN A 325 -2.95 -14.90 -20.82
CA GLN A 325 -1.83 -15.82 -20.60
C GLN A 325 -1.28 -16.35 -21.92
N THR A 326 -2.15 -16.82 -22.81
CA THR A 326 -1.75 -17.35 -24.11
C THR A 326 -1.02 -16.30 -24.97
N ALA A 327 -1.52 -15.07 -25.01
CA ALA A 327 -0.87 -13.99 -25.76
C ALA A 327 0.50 -13.60 -25.16
N ALA A 328 0.59 -13.54 -23.84
CA ALA A 328 1.84 -13.27 -23.14
C ALA A 328 2.90 -14.35 -23.38
N GLN A 329 2.50 -15.62 -23.33
CA GLN A 329 3.37 -16.76 -23.63
C GLN A 329 3.85 -16.74 -25.08
N ALA A 330 2.97 -16.39 -26.03
CA ALA A 330 3.35 -16.28 -27.44
C ALA A 330 4.40 -15.18 -27.67
N GLU A 331 4.32 -14.03 -26.98
CA GLU A 331 5.37 -13.00 -27.05
C GLU A 331 6.70 -13.52 -26.51
N ILE A 332 6.68 -14.18 -25.34
CA ILE A 332 7.89 -14.75 -24.74
C ILE A 332 8.55 -15.76 -25.69
N ASP A 333 7.77 -16.66 -26.24
CA ASP A 333 8.25 -17.70 -27.16
C ASP A 333 8.86 -17.11 -28.44
N ALA A 334 8.27 -16.02 -28.95
CA ALA A 334 8.78 -15.36 -30.14
C ALA A 334 10.05 -14.54 -29.90
N VAL A 335 10.23 -13.95 -28.71
CA VAL A 335 11.35 -13.03 -28.40
C VAL A 335 12.50 -13.76 -27.72
N ILE A 336 12.19 -14.60 -26.73
CA ILE A 336 13.19 -15.30 -25.90
C ILE A 336 13.43 -16.73 -26.38
N GLY A 337 12.36 -17.40 -26.80
CA GLY A 337 12.39 -18.84 -27.10
C GLY A 337 12.46 -19.71 -25.84
N ASP A 338 13.02 -20.92 -26.02
CA ASP A 338 13.12 -21.94 -24.96
C ASP A 338 14.57 -22.24 -24.54
N ALA A 339 15.54 -21.42 -24.95
CA ALA A 339 16.95 -21.66 -24.67
C ALA A 339 17.39 -21.24 -23.27
N ARG A 340 16.75 -20.24 -22.70
CA ARG A 340 17.04 -19.67 -21.38
C ARG A 340 15.78 -19.12 -20.69
N LEU A 341 15.88 -18.85 -19.41
CA LEU A 341 14.87 -18.05 -18.72
C LEU A 341 14.96 -16.56 -19.15
N PRO A 342 13.82 -15.81 -19.13
CA PRO A 342 13.82 -14.37 -19.27
C PRO A 342 14.65 -13.70 -18.18
N THR A 343 15.30 -12.57 -18.51
CA THR A 343 15.98 -11.69 -17.58
C THR A 343 15.30 -10.31 -17.53
N TYR A 344 15.69 -9.49 -16.58
CA TYR A 344 15.16 -8.13 -16.53
C TYR A 344 15.59 -7.27 -17.74
N GLU A 345 16.70 -7.59 -18.38
CA GLU A 345 17.19 -6.89 -19.58
C GLU A 345 16.29 -7.09 -20.81
N ASP A 346 15.49 -8.17 -20.83
CA ASP A 346 14.52 -8.43 -21.90
C ASP A 346 13.29 -7.49 -21.86
N LYS A 347 13.12 -6.73 -20.78
CA LYS A 347 11.92 -5.92 -20.51
C LYS A 347 11.49 -5.04 -21.68
N GLU A 348 12.43 -4.38 -22.33
CA GLU A 348 12.11 -3.44 -23.42
C GLU A 348 11.65 -4.17 -24.70
N GLN A 349 11.97 -5.46 -24.84
CA GLN A 349 11.60 -6.26 -25.99
C GLN A 349 10.25 -7.03 -25.78
N LEU A 350 9.64 -6.89 -24.60
CA LEU A 350 8.42 -7.58 -24.17
C LEU A 350 7.29 -6.57 -23.85
N PRO A 351 6.78 -5.84 -24.85
CA PRO A 351 5.76 -4.82 -24.64
C PRO A 351 4.43 -5.39 -24.10
N TYR A 352 4.02 -6.59 -24.49
CA TYR A 352 2.80 -7.19 -23.97
C TYR A 352 2.93 -7.60 -22.48
N ILE A 353 4.06 -8.16 -22.08
CA ILE A 353 4.34 -8.45 -20.66
C ILE A 353 4.35 -7.14 -19.83
N ARG A 354 4.94 -6.08 -20.35
CA ARG A 354 4.90 -4.76 -19.69
C ARG A 354 3.46 -4.26 -19.54
N ALA A 355 2.64 -4.49 -20.56
CA ALA A 355 1.22 -4.16 -20.53
C ALA A 355 0.45 -5.03 -19.52
N VAL A 356 0.77 -6.32 -19.38
CA VAL A 356 0.22 -7.20 -18.33
C VAL A 356 0.52 -6.65 -16.93
N VAL A 357 1.75 -6.21 -16.67
CA VAL A 357 2.11 -5.60 -15.37
C VAL A 357 1.36 -4.27 -15.17
N SER A 358 1.20 -3.46 -16.21
CA SER A 358 0.43 -2.22 -16.12
C SER A 358 -1.05 -2.49 -15.81
N GLU A 359 -1.64 -3.49 -16.48
CA GLU A 359 -3.04 -3.87 -16.24
C GLU A 359 -3.23 -4.47 -14.85
N LEU A 360 -2.25 -5.19 -14.32
CA LEU A 360 -2.27 -5.70 -12.95
C LEU A 360 -2.36 -4.54 -11.94
N LEU A 361 -1.52 -3.53 -12.06
CA LEU A 361 -1.53 -2.33 -11.21
C LEU A 361 -2.85 -1.52 -11.32
N ARG A 362 -3.54 -1.59 -12.45
CA ARG A 362 -4.85 -0.98 -12.65
C ARG A 362 -5.97 -1.82 -12.04
N TRP A 363 -6.02 -3.11 -12.42
CA TRP A 363 -7.14 -4.00 -12.13
C TRP A 363 -7.22 -4.38 -10.66
N HIS A 364 -6.07 -4.61 -9.99
CA HIS A 364 -6.00 -4.87 -8.57
C HIS A 364 -5.53 -3.64 -7.80
N SER A 365 -6.46 -2.82 -7.30
CA SER A 365 -6.10 -1.67 -6.47
C SER A 365 -5.70 -2.13 -5.08
N ILE A 366 -4.38 -2.32 -4.83
CA ILE A 366 -3.84 -2.78 -3.53
C ILE A 366 -4.26 -1.85 -2.38
N ALA A 367 -4.26 -0.55 -2.60
CA ALA A 367 -4.67 0.46 -1.63
C ALA A 367 -5.85 1.26 -2.18
N PRO A 368 -7.09 0.71 -2.15
CA PRO A 368 -8.24 1.32 -2.83
C PRO A 368 -8.51 2.77 -2.45
N LEU A 369 -8.23 3.15 -1.22
CA LEU A 369 -8.41 4.51 -0.69
C LEU A 369 -7.07 5.22 -0.41
N GLY A 370 -5.94 4.62 -0.80
CA GLY A 370 -4.61 5.09 -0.44
C GLY A 370 -4.42 5.18 1.08
N VAL A 371 -3.33 5.81 1.49
CA VAL A 371 -3.14 6.18 2.89
C VAL A 371 -3.57 7.65 3.05
N PRO A 372 -4.53 7.98 3.92
CA PRO A 372 -5.09 9.32 4.01
C PRO A 372 -4.05 10.41 4.25
N HIS A 373 -4.23 11.55 3.59
CA HIS A 373 -3.48 12.78 3.81
C HIS A 373 -4.25 13.73 4.75
N CYS A 374 -3.61 14.80 5.19
CA CYS A 374 -4.24 15.82 6.01
C CYS A 374 -3.75 17.21 5.59
N ALA A 375 -4.65 18.19 5.59
CA ALA A 375 -4.34 19.58 5.31
C ALA A 375 -3.66 20.26 6.51
N ILE A 376 -2.46 20.84 6.31
CA ILE A 376 -1.76 21.60 7.36
C ILE A 376 -2.21 23.04 7.48
N ASP A 377 -2.78 23.59 6.41
CA ASP A 377 -3.32 24.94 6.33
C ASP A 377 -4.58 24.98 5.47
N ASP A 378 -5.34 26.09 5.53
CA ASP A 378 -6.46 26.36 4.64
C ASP A 378 -5.94 26.52 3.19
N ALA A 379 -6.62 25.92 2.23
CA ALA A 379 -6.30 26.09 0.82
C ALA A 379 -7.57 26.14 -0.04
N VAL A 380 -7.52 26.88 -1.15
CA VAL A 380 -8.57 26.85 -2.17
C VAL A 380 -8.07 26.01 -3.34
N VAL A 381 -8.84 24.96 -3.69
CA VAL A 381 -8.57 24.04 -4.78
C VAL A 381 -9.82 23.96 -5.65
N ASP A 382 -9.70 24.22 -6.95
CA ASP A 382 -10.81 24.20 -7.92
C ASP A 382 -12.02 25.02 -7.47
N GLY A 383 -11.77 26.17 -6.82
CA GLY A 383 -12.81 27.06 -6.31
C GLY A 383 -13.41 26.63 -4.96
N TYR A 384 -12.97 25.53 -4.36
CA TYR A 384 -13.44 25.03 -3.07
C TYR A 384 -12.43 25.26 -1.95
N LEU A 385 -12.90 25.73 -0.80
CA LEU A 385 -12.09 25.81 0.41
C LEU A 385 -11.91 24.41 1.02
N ILE A 386 -10.68 24.02 1.24
CA ILE A 386 -10.31 22.84 2.03
C ILE A 386 -9.68 23.38 3.33
N PRO A 387 -10.39 23.30 4.47
CA PRO A 387 -9.89 23.83 5.73
C PRO A 387 -8.71 23.03 6.28
N LYS A 388 -7.87 23.70 7.07
CA LYS A 388 -6.84 23.05 7.89
C LYS A 388 -7.42 21.90 8.71
N GLY A 389 -6.69 20.79 8.80
CA GLY A 389 -7.10 19.58 9.51
C GLY A 389 -8.07 18.70 8.73
N THR A 390 -8.46 19.07 7.50
CA THR A 390 -9.26 18.19 6.63
C THR A 390 -8.48 16.93 6.30
N ILE A 391 -9.11 15.78 6.50
CA ILE A 391 -8.58 14.47 6.04
C ILE A 391 -8.89 14.35 4.56
N ILE A 392 -7.87 13.97 3.77
CA ILE A 392 -7.99 13.78 2.33
C ILE A 392 -7.87 12.27 2.05
N ILE A 393 -8.90 11.70 1.48
CA ILE A 393 -8.97 10.29 1.07
C ILE A 393 -8.92 10.25 -0.45
N THR A 394 -7.93 9.58 -1.02
CA THR A 394 -7.79 9.41 -2.47
C THR A 394 -8.42 8.10 -2.88
N ASN A 395 -9.52 8.14 -3.61
CA ASN A 395 -10.20 6.95 -4.12
C ASN A 395 -9.45 6.41 -5.36
N ILE A 396 -8.33 5.74 -5.11
CA ILE A 396 -7.48 5.15 -6.16
C ILE A 396 -8.28 4.10 -6.94
N TRP A 397 -9.12 3.33 -6.25
CA TRP A 397 -9.97 2.33 -6.91
C TRP A 397 -10.83 2.98 -8.00
N GLN A 398 -11.52 4.09 -7.70
CA GLN A 398 -12.32 4.79 -8.69
C GLN A 398 -11.47 5.31 -9.87
N MET A 399 -10.29 5.85 -9.59
CA MET A 399 -9.38 6.33 -10.64
C MET A 399 -8.94 5.21 -11.58
N MET A 400 -8.77 3.99 -11.06
CA MET A 400 -8.36 2.80 -11.83
C MET A 400 -9.56 2.08 -12.49
N HIS A 401 -10.80 2.37 -12.06
CA HIS A 401 -12.01 1.71 -12.55
C HIS A 401 -13.01 2.71 -13.19
N ASP A 402 -12.58 3.93 -13.49
CA ASP A 402 -13.43 4.89 -14.20
C ASP A 402 -13.68 4.43 -15.64
N PRO A 403 -14.95 4.10 -16.02
CA PRO A 403 -15.24 3.63 -17.37
C PRO A 403 -15.03 4.69 -18.46
N ALA A 404 -14.92 5.97 -18.09
CA ALA A 404 -14.55 7.04 -19.02
C ALA A 404 -13.06 7.02 -19.40
N VAL A 405 -12.22 6.50 -18.50
CA VAL A 405 -10.76 6.36 -18.71
C VAL A 405 -10.42 4.95 -19.18
N TYR A 406 -11.05 3.94 -18.57
CA TYR A 406 -10.82 2.51 -18.84
C TYR A 406 -12.15 1.82 -19.17
N PRO A 407 -12.57 1.76 -20.44
CA PRO A 407 -13.78 1.06 -20.85
C PRO A 407 -13.78 -0.40 -20.38
N SER A 408 -14.92 -0.92 -19.89
CA SER A 408 -15.03 -2.25 -19.28
C SER A 408 -13.97 -2.50 -18.19
N PRO A 409 -13.94 -1.71 -17.10
CA PRO A 409 -12.81 -1.68 -16.17
C PRO A 409 -12.63 -2.98 -15.37
N GLU A 410 -13.65 -3.83 -15.28
CA GLU A 410 -13.58 -5.14 -14.61
C GLU A 410 -12.86 -6.20 -15.45
N THR A 411 -12.69 -5.97 -16.77
CA THR A 411 -11.97 -6.87 -17.66
C THR A 411 -10.47 -6.62 -17.54
N PHE A 412 -9.69 -7.68 -17.36
CA PHE A 412 -8.23 -7.63 -17.39
C PHE A 412 -7.77 -7.65 -18.85
N ASP A 413 -7.44 -6.49 -19.38
CA ASP A 413 -7.11 -6.31 -20.80
C ASP A 413 -5.80 -5.52 -20.97
N PRO A 414 -4.65 -6.19 -21.11
CA PRO A 414 -3.37 -5.53 -21.32
C PRO A 414 -3.30 -4.68 -22.59
N THR A 415 -4.14 -4.96 -23.60
CA THR A 415 -4.10 -4.22 -24.88
C THR A 415 -4.41 -2.74 -24.74
N ARG A 416 -5.00 -2.33 -23.61
CA ARG A 416 -5.24 -0.93 -23.23
C ARG A 416 -3.97 -0.07 -23.29
N PHE A 417 -2.82 -0.66 -23.03
CA PHE A 417 -1.52 0.03 -22.91
C PHE A 417 -0.62 -0.16 -24.12
N LEU A 418 -1.19 -0.69 -25.22
CA LEU A 418 -0.47 -0.93 -26.46
C LEU A 418 -0.97 -0.02 -27.59
N GLY A 419 -0.22 0.02 -28.69
CA GLY A 419 -0.58 0.78 -29.89
C GLY A 419 -0.22 2.26 -29.82
N GLU A 420 -0.78 3.03 -30.75
CA GLU A 420 -0.46 4.46 -30.93
C GLU A 420 -1.17 5.38 -29.91
N ASN A 421 -2.33 4.95 -29.41
CA ASN A 421 -3.16 5.70 -28.47
C ASN A 421 -3.44 4.87 -27.20
N PRO A 422 -2.44 4.59 -26.35
CA PRO A 422 -2.66 3.82 -25.14
C PRO A 422 -3.55 4.58 -24.16
N GLN A 423 -4.30 3.85 -23.35
CA GLN A 423 -5.03 4.43 -22.22
C GLN A 423 -4.06 4.98 -21.18
N GLN A 424 -4.57 5.76 -20.22
CA GLN A 424 -3.78 6.40 -19.16
C GLN A 424 -2.94 5.35 -18.40
N ASP A 425 -1.67 5.67 -18.18
CA ASP A 425 -0.80 4.82 -17.37
C ASP A 425 -1.32 4.77 -15.91
N PRO A 426 -1.61 3.60 -15.34
CA PRO A 426 -2.12 3.47 -13.98
C PRO A 426 -1.15 4.02 -12.91
N ARG A 427 0.15 4.14 -13.23
CA ARG A 427 1.17 4.66 -12.31
C ARG A 427 0.95 6.12 -11.90
N VAL A 428 0.08 6.82 -12.61
CA VAL A 428 -0.31 8.21 -12.25
C VAL A 428 -0.99 8.28 -10.88
N ALA A 429 -1.60 7.19 -10.41
CA ALA A 429 -2.30 7.16 -9.12
C ALA A 429 -2.06 5.89 -8.29
N SER A 430 -1.78 4.72 -8.90
CA SER A 430 -1.64 3.43 -8.19
C SER A 430 -0.57 3.46 -7.09
N PHE A 431 0.48 4.25 -7.27
CA PHE A 431 1.55 4.46 -6.28
C PHE A 431 1.36 5.70 -5.40
N GLY A 432 0.15 6.28 -5.37
CA GLY A 432 -0.12 7.53 -4.67
C GLY A 432 0.45 8.76 -5.40
N TRP A 433 0.56 9.90 -4.72
CA TRP A 433 0.83 11.18 -5.35
C TRP A 433 1.71 12.11 -4.50
N GLY A 434 2.25 13.11 -5.17
CA GLY A 434 2.99 14.21 -4.57
C GLY A 434 4.23 13.76 -3.83
N ARG A 435 4.54 14.44 -2.74
CA ARG A 435 5.72 14.13 -1.92
C ARG A 435 5.59 12.83 -1.14
N ARG A 436 4.40 12.21 -1.16
CA ARG A 436 4.08 10.93 -0.53
C ARG A 436 4.00 9.77 -1.50
N ILE A 437 4.29 9.98 -2.78
CA ILE A 437 4.37 8.90 -3.76
C ILE A 437 5.23 7.74 -3.23
N CYS A 438 4.85 6.51 -3.52
CA CYS A 438 5.54 5.31 -3.06
C CYS A 438 7.04 5.36 -3.38
N PRO A 439 7.93 5.26 -2.38
CA PRO A 439 9.37 5.29 -2.63
C PRO A 439 9.91 3.96 -3.16
N GLY A 440 9.13 2.86 -3.02
CA GLY A 440 9.50 1.52 -3.48
C GLY A 440 8.97 1.17 -4.88
N ARG A 441 8.38 2.13 -5.60
CA ARG A 441 7.74 1.88 -6.91
C ARG A 441 8.65 1.12 -7.87
N GLU A 442 9.88 1.55 -8.04
CA GLU A 442 10.82 0.94 -8.99
C GLU A 442 11.19 -0.49 -8.59
N LEU A 443 11.31 -0.76 -7.29
CA LEU A 443 11.58 -2.10 -6.77
C LEU A 443 10.36 -3.02 -6.94
N ALA A 444 9.15 -2.51 -6.72
CA ALA A 444 7.93 -3.26 -6.95
C ALA A 444 7.78 -3.64 -8.44
N GLU A 445 8.02 -2.68 -9.35
CA GLU A 445 7.96 -2.95 -10.79
C GLU A 445 9.04 -3.93 -11.26
N LEU A 446 10.25 -3.87 -10.71
CA LEU A 446 11.31 -4.86 -10.97
C LEU A 446 10.85 -6.25 -10.58
N SER A 447 10.36 -6.40 -9.35
CA SER A 447 9.94 -7.70 -8.81
C SER A 447 8.72 -8.27 -9.56
N LEU A 448 7.71 -7.42 -9.84
CA LEU A 448 6.51 -7.83 -10.58
C LEU A 448 6.86 -8.28 -12.00
N PHE A 449 7.58 -7.43 -12.75
CA PHE A 449 7.94 -7.74 -14.13
C PHE A 449 8.69 -9.07 -14.22
N HIS A 450 9.76 -9.22 -13.43
CA HIS A 450 10.61 -10.37 -13.52
C HIS A 450 9.90 -11.67 -13.08
N THR A 451 9.12 -11.61 -12.01
CA THR A 451 8.35 -12.78 -11.55
C THR A 451 7.27 -13.17 -12.56
N VAL A 452 6.51 -12.21 -13.09
CA VAL A 452 5.45 -12.45 -14.08
C VAL A 452 6.02 -13.10 -15.35
N VAL A 453 7.09 -12.54 -15.90
CA VAL A 453 7.66 -13.07 -17.16
C VAL A 453 8.25 -14.46 -16.98
N CYS A 454 8.95 -14.74 -15.87
CA CYS A 454 9.52 -16.05 -15.60
C CYS A 454 8.44 -17.12 -15.33
N VAL A 455 7.40 -16.77 -14.57
CA VAL A 455 6.27 -17.70 -14.34
C VAL A 455 5.56 -18.02 -15.65
N LEU A 456 5.27 -17.03 -16.51
CA LEU A 456 4.63 -17.26 -17.79
C LEU A 456 5.52 -18.00 -18.80
N ALA A 457 6.83 -17.84 -18.72
CA ALA A 457 7.78 -18.60 -19.55
C ALA A 457 7.78 -20.08 -19.22
N THR A 458 7.55 -20.44 -17.93
CA THR A 458 7.79 -21.80 -17.44
C THR A 458 6.53 -22.57 -17.09
N PHE A 459 5.44 -21.89 -16.71
CA PHE A 459 4.21 -22.53 -16.25
C PHE A 459 2.98 -22.06 -17.03
N SER A 460 1.98 -22.95 -17.09
CA SER A 460 0.60 -22.64 -17.41
C SER A 460 -0.21 -22.64 -16.12
N ILE A 461 -1.00 -21.58 -15.94
CA ILE A 461 -1.90 -21.40 -14.80
C ILE A 461 -3.29 -21.71 -15.29
N GLU A 462 -3.92 -22.73 -14.74
CA GLU A 462 -5.22 -23.21 -15.16
C GLU A 462 -6.24 -23.09 -14.02
N ARG A 463 -7.50 -23.03 -14.41
CA ARG A 463 -8.61 -23.06 -13.46
C ARG A 463 -8.68 -24.40 -12.75
N ALA A 464 -8.77 -24.40 -11.43
CA ALA A 464 -9.10 -25.58 -10.65
C ALA A 464 -10.58 -26.00 -10.87
N PRO A 465 -10.95 -27.28 -10.64
CA PRO A 465 -12.34 -27.71 -10.67
C PRO A 465 -13.19 -26.90 -9.68
N GLY A 466 -14.40 -26.50 -10.08
CA GLY A 466 -15.31 -25.72 -9.25
C GLY A 466 -15.80 -24.44 -9.93
N GLU A 467 -16.27 -23.48 -9.14
CA GLU A 467 -16.71 -22.17 -9.64
C GLU A 467 -15.52 -21.32 -10.08
N LEU A 468 -15.73 -20.46 -11.09
CA LEU A 468 -14.72 -19.48 -11.47
C LEU A 468 -14.50 -18.51 -10.30
N PRO A 469 -13.27 -18.36 -9.76
CA PRO A 469 -13.03 -17.41 -8.71
C PRO A 469 -13.30 -15.98 -9.18
N VAL A 470 -13.95 -15.18 -8.35
CA VAL A 470 -14.31 -13.80 -8.67
C VAL A 470 -13.29 -12.87 -8.03
N HIS A 471 -12.76 -11.92 -8.80
CA HIS A 471 -11.95 -10.85 -8.26
C HIS A 471 -12.78 -10.02 -7.29
N LYS A 472 -12.35 -9.96 -6.05
CA LYS A 472 -12.96 -9.11 -5.02
C LYS A 472 -11.90 -8.65 -4.04
N ASN A 473 -11.77 -7.34 -3.93
CA ASN A 473 -10.89 -6.71 -2.96
C ASN A 473 -11.41 -6.98 -1.53
N LEU A 474 -10.55 -7.51 -0.67
CA LEU A 474 -10.83 -7.61 0.75
C LEU A 474 -10.67 -6.24 1.42
N GLN A 475 -11.41 -6.05 2.50
CA GLN A 475 -11.36 -4.82 3.27
C GLN A 475 -10.03 -4.68 4.03
N GLY A 476 -9.47 -3.47 4.08
CA GLY A 476 -8.24 -3.13 4.77
C GLY A 476 -7.56 -1.92 4.12
N THR A 477 -6.55 -1.40 4.77
CA THR A 477 -5.70 -0.34 4.18
C THR A 477 -4.91 -0.90 3.00
N ILE A 478 -4.42 -2.12 3.13
CA ILE A 478 -3.90 -2.95 2.04
C ILE A 478 -4.94 -4.02 1.74
N SER A 479 -5.36 -4.09 0.49
CA SER A 479 -6.40 -5.00 0.00
C SER A 479 -5.77 -6.20 -0.66
N HIS A 480 -6.31 -7.37 -0.35
CA HIS A 480 -5.96 -8.65 -0.94
C HIS A 480 -7.14 -9.21 -1.73
N THR A 481 -6.91 -10.14 -2.62
CA THR A 481 -7.98 -10.93 -3.23
C THR A 481 -8.47 -12.00 -2.25
N LYS A 482 -9.70 -12.46 -2.43
CA LYS A 482 -10.17 -13.65 -1.72
C LYS A 482 -9.32 -14.87 -2.09
N PRO A 483 -9.10 -15.81 -1.16
CA PRO A 483 -8.44 -17.07 -1.47
C PRO A 483 -9.14 -17.80 -2.63
N PHE A 484 -8.35 -18.38 -3.51
CA PHE A 484 -8.81 -19.17 -4.65
C PHE A 484 -7.83 -20.30 -4.97
N ASP A 485 -8.29 -21.31 -5.67
CA ASP A 485 -7.48 -22.43 -6.14
C ASP A 485 -7.17 -22.30 -7.63
N CYS A 486 -5.97 -22.69 -8.01
CA CYS A 486 -5.52 -22.81 -9.39
C CYS A 486 -4.63 -24.02 -9.57
N ILE A 487 -4.46 -24.48 -10.80
CA ILE A 487 -3.55 -25.58 -11.15
C ILE A 487 -2.36 -24.95 -11.88
N ILE A 488 -1.15 -25.26 -11.41
CA ILE A 488 0.10 -24.75 -11.99
C ILE A 488 0.83 -25.95 -12.62
N LYS A 489 1.05 -25.91 -13.93
CA LYS A 489 1.70 -26.98 -14.68
C LYS A 489 2.90 -26.45 -15.45
N PRO A 490 4.04 -27.15 -15.46
CA PRO A 490 5.13 -26.83 -16.38
C PRO A 490 4.62 -26.83 -17.83
N ARG A 491 5.08 -25.89 -18.65
CA ARG A 491 4.67 -25.79 -20.06
C ARG A 491 5.28 -26.90 -20.92
N SER A 492 6.49 -27.37 -20.57
CA SER A 492 7.22 -28.37 -21.33
C SER A 492 8.32 -29.01 -20.48
N GLU A 493 8.87 -30.15 -20.96
CA GLU A 493 10.08 -30.77 -20.40
C GLU A 493 11.28 -29.80 -20.44
N ARG A 494 11.35 -28.93 -21.45
CA ARG A 494 12.39 -27.92 -21.54
C ARG A 494 12.27 -26.89 -20.42
N SER A 495 11.03 -26.44 -20.08
CA SER A 495 10.78 -25.55 -18.94
C SER A 495 11.24 -26.19 -17.63
N ILE A 496 10.99 -27.48 -17.44
CA ILE A 496 11.48 -28.24 -16.27
C ILE A 496 13.02 -28.22 -16.21
N ALA A 497 13.68 -28.50 -17.34
CA ALA A 497 15.13 -28.47 -17.43
C ALA A 497 15.69 -27.08 -17.07
N LEU A 498 15.16 -26.00 -17.63
CA LEU A 498 15.60 -24.63 -17.34
C LEU A 498 15.50 -24.29 -15.85
N ILE A 499 14.41 -24.72 -15.17
CA ILE A 499 14.24 -24.51 -13.73
C ILE A 499 15.26 -25.32 -12.94
N SER A 500 15.65 -26.49 -13.43
CA SER A 500 16.56 -27.41 -12.72
C SER A 500 18.03 -27.09 -12.92
N ASP A 501 18.43 -26.62 -14.11
CA ASP A 501 19.83 -26.42 -14.53
C ASP A 501 20.48 -25.14 -13.97
N GLU A 502 19.72 -24.11 -13.66
CA GLU A 502 20.23 -22.87 -13.05
C GLU A 502 20.39 -22.99 -11.52
N ALA A 503 21.17 -23.97 -11.04
CA ALA A 503 21.42 -24.16 -9.62
C ALA A 503 22.81 -23.66 -9.20
#